data_41a00447c9a84b1f25aa465221e1ada1
#
_entry.id   41a00447c9a84b1f25aa465221e1ada1
#
_cell.length_a   1.000
_cell.length_b   1.000
_cell.length_c   1.000
_cell.angle_alpha   90.00
_cell.angle_beta   90.00
_cell.angle_gamma   90.00
#
_symmetry.space_group_name_H-M   'P 1'
#
loop_
_entity.id
_entity.type
_entity.pdbx_description
1 polymer ?
#
loop_
_entity_poly.entity_id
_entity_poly.type
_entity_poly.pdbx_seq_one_letter_code
_entity_poly.pdbx_strand_id
1 'polypeptide(L)'
;MKKEKNFVPKAFDSFASFQTALDQLINEIDSDARATAKWTGYTVFRKEVLQALKAIPRHEFVSRRHQANAYANRPLPIGYGQTISQPYIVALMTAVLELKPCSKVLEVGTGCGYQTAVLAELATNVFTIEVVSDLANRAQNLLYRLGYTKINFRQGNGRNGWSEHAPFQAILVTAASENVPLTLVDQLDLDGRMVVPI
;
A
#
# COMPACT_ATOMS: atom_id res chain seq x y z
N MET A 1 10.10 15.94 8.92
CA MET A 1 10.95 15.37 10.00
C MET A 1 12.07 14.58 9.31
N LYS A 2 13.34 14.89 9.57
CA LYS A 2 14.47 14.10 9.03
C LYS A 2 14.39 12.72 9.70
N LYS A 3 14.16 11.66 8.91
CA LYS A 3 14.23 10.26 9.38
C LYS A 3 15.62 10.08 10.02
N GLU A 4 15.68 9.62 11.27
CA GLU A 4 16.93 9.26 11.91
C GLU A 4 17.62 8.21 11.02
N LYS A 5 18.81 8.53 10.53
CA LYS A 5 19.53 7.76 9.50
C LYS A 5 19.95 6.33 9.92
N ASN A 6 19.70 5.92 11.19
CA ASN A 6 20.19 4.64 11.75
C ASN A 6 19.15 3.95 12.66
N PHE A 7 17.85 4.17 12.42
CA PHE A 7 16.83 3.43 13.18
C PHE A 7 16.88 1.93 12.82
N VAL A 8 17.06 1.10 13.84
CA VAL A 8 17.01 -0.36 13.72
C VAL A 8 15.73 -0.86 14.37
N PRO A 9 14.84 -1.53 13.61
CA PRO A 9 13.66 -2.15 14.20
C PRO A 9 14.07 -3.21 15.25
N LYS A 10 13.32 -3.32 16.35
CA LYS A 10 13.61 -4.28 17.44
C LYS A 10 13.70 -5.75 17.00
N ALA A 11 13.18 -6.07 15.83
CA ALA A 11 13.25 -7.41 15.24
C ALA A 11 14.60 -7.72 14.56
N PHE A 12 15.53 -6.78 14.54
CA PHE A 12 16.84 -6.92 13.91
C PHE A 12 17.95 -6.59 14.92
N ASP A 13 19.03 -7.37 14.89
CA ASP A 13 20.16 -7.22 15.81
C ASP A 13 21.04 -6.02 15.48
N SER A 14 20.96 -5.52 14.24
CA SER A 14 21.77 -4.39 13.76
C SER A 14 21.12 -3.68 12.58
N PHE A 15 21.59 -2.45 12.31
CA PHE A 15 21.22 -1.72 11.10
C PHE A 15 21.63 -2.48 9.83
N ALA A 16 22.79 -3.17 9.85
CA ALA A 16 23.24 -3.97 8.72
C ALA A 16 22.31 -5.15 8.42
N SER A 17 21.83 -5.87 9.44
CA SER A 17 20.89 -6.98 9.26
C SER A 17 19.52 -6.50 8.75
N PHE A 18 19.04 -5.36 9.21
CA PHE A 18 17.84 -4.72 8.69
C PHE A 18 18.00 -4.31 7.22
N GLN A 19 19.11 -3.67 6.88
CA GLN A 19 19.37 -3.24 5.50
C GLN A 19 19.48 -4.45 4.56
N THR A 20 20.13 -5.52 4.99
CA THR A 20 20.21 -6.79 4.24
C THR A 20 18.83 -7.37 3.96
N ALA A 21 17.93 -7.41 4.97
CA ALA A 21 16.58 -7.91 4.79
C ALA A 21 15.76 -7.05 3.80
N LEU A 22 15.94 -5.73 3.85
CA LEU A 22 15.28 -4.81 2.93
C LEU A 22 15.79 -4.97 1.49
N ASP A 23 17.11 -5.09 1.29
CA ASP A 23 17.69 -5.29 -0.03
C ASP A 23 17.31 -6.66 -0.61
N GLN A 24 17.25 -7.70 0.23
CA GLN A 24 16.75 -9.01 -0.17
C GLN A 24 15.28 -8.92 -0.64
N LEU A 25 14.43 -8.24 0.11
CA LEU A 25 13.03 -8.04 -0.29
C LEU A 25 12.92 -7.37 -1.66
N ILE A 26 13.70 -6.34 -1.93
CA ILE A 26 13.67 -5.65 -3.24
C ILE A 26 14.14 -6.58 -4.36
N ASN A 27 15.17 -7.39 -4.12
CA ASN A 27 15.65 -8.36 -5.09
C ASN A 27 14.60 -9.45 -5.39
N GLU A 28 13.83 -9.90 -4.38
CA GLU A 28 12.72 -10.83 -4.56
C GLU A 28 11.58 -10.20 -5.37
N ILE A 29 11.23 -8.93 -5.10
CA ILE A 29 10.24 -8.17 -5.87
C ILE A 29 10.65 -8.06 -7.35
N ASP A 30 11.90 -7.73 -7.63
CA ASP A 30 12.44 -7.64 -8.99
C ASP A 30 12.48 -9.01 -9.68
N SER A 31 12.76 -10.08 -8.95
CA SER A 31 12.70 -11.46 -9.45
C SER A 31 11.28 -11.86 -9.85
N ASP A 32 10.29 -11.58 -8.97
CA ASP A 32 8.88 -11.86 -9.23
C ASP A 32 8.35 -11.04 -10.42
N ALA A 33 8.76 -9.77 -10.54
CA ALA A 33 8.41 -8.95 -11.69
C ALA A 33 8.86 -9.60 -13.01
N ARG A 34 10.11 -10.06 -13.09
CA ARG A 34 10.63 -10.78 -14.27
C ARG A 34 9.88 -12.10 -14.52
N ALA A 35 9.64 -12.86 -13.45
CA ALA A 35 8.95 -14.16 -13.55
C ALA A 35 7.51 -14.04 -14.06
N THR A 36 6.83 -12.94 -13.74
CA THR A 36 5.43 -12.69 -14.09
C THR A 36 5.26 -11.78 -15.32
N ALA A 37 6.34 -11.30 -15.91
CA ALA A 37 6.34 -10.27 -16.96
C ALA A 37 5.43 -10.61 -18.15
N LYS A 38 5.34 -11.88 -18.53
CA LYS A 38 4.49 -12.34 -19.64
C LYS A 38 2.99 -12.11 -19.40
N TRP A 39 2.57 -11.98 -18.15
CA TRP A 39 1.17 -11.72 -17.76
C TRP A 39 0.93 -10.27 -17.38
N THR A 40 1.91 -9.64 -16.71
CA THR A 40 1.77 -8.30 -16.14
C THR A 40 2.28 -7.19 -17.05
N GLY A 41 3.18 -7.52 -18.00
CA GLY A 41 3.88 -6.53 -18.82
C GLY A 41 5.05 -5.84 -18.10
N TYR A 42 5.31 -6.13 -16.82
CA TYR A 42 6.37 -5.50 -16.03
C TYR A 42 7.55 -6.45 -15.82
N THR A 43 8.72 -6.09 -16.32
CA THR A 43 10.00 -6.76 -16.03
C THR A 43 10.74 -6.09 -14.87
N VAL A 44 10.42 -4.81 -14.61
CA VAL A 44 10.99 -3.98 -13.55
C VAL A 44 9.97 -2.91 -13.16
N PHE A 45 9.90 -2.56 -11.89
CA PHE A 45 9.07 -1.47 -11.41
C PHE A 45 9.81 -0.12 -11.46
N ARG A 46 9.05 0.98 -11.58
CA ARG A 46 9.62 2.32 -11.53
C ARG A 46 10.34 2.54 -10.20
N LYS A 47 11.45 3.28 -10.27
CA LYS A 47 12.32 3.57 -9.11
C LYS A 47 11.54 4.19 -7.94
N GLU A 48 10.56 5.06 -8.24
CA GLU A 48 9.74 5.75 -7.24
C GLU A 48 8.91 4.76 -6.42
N VAL A 49 8.36 3.71 -7.05
CA VAL A 49 7.60 2.65 -6.38
C VAL A 49 8.50 1.89 -5.41
N LEU A 50 9.67 1.45 -5.88
CA LEU A 50 10.62 0.73 -5.02
C LEU A 50 11.18 1.61 -3.89
N GLN A 51 11.38 2.90 -4.15
CA GLN A 51 11.80 3.86 -3.12
C GLN A 51 10.70 4.07 -2.06
N ALA A 52 9.42 4.13 -2.46
CA ALA A 52 8.31 4.19 -1.52
C ALA A 52 8.29 2.97 -0.60
N LEU A 53 8.42 1.75 -1.15
CA LEU A 53 8.48 0.53 -0.34
C LEU A 53 9.68 0.53 0.63
N LYS A 54 10.86 0.99 0.18
CA LYS A 54 12.06 1.10 1.03
C LYS A 54 11.90 2.14 2.15
N ALA A 55 11.17 3.22 1.89
CA ALA A 55 11.01 4.33 2.82
C ALA A 55 10.07 4.00 4.00
N ILE A 56 9.11 3.08 3.80
CA ILE A 56 8.05 2.80 4.77
C ILE A 56 8.46 1.66 5.70
N PRO A 57 8.43 1.85 7.02
CA PRO A 57 8.80 0.82 7.99
C PRO A 57 7.72 -0.26 8.08
N ARG A 58 7.73 -1.23 7.15
CA ARG A 58 6.68 -2.25 7.04
C ARG A 58 6.44 -3.02 8.33
N HIS A 59 7.47 -3.21 9.18
CA HIS A 59 7.35 -3.87 10.49
C HIS A 59 6.43 -3.14 11.48
N GLU A 60 6.18 -1.83 11.31
CA GLU A 60 5.23 -1.07 12.14
C GLU A 60 3.76 -1.42 11.82
N PHE A 61 3.50 -1.96 10.63
CA PHE A 61 2.16 -2.30 10.13
C PHE A 61 1.71 -3.72 10.46
N VAL A 62 2.52 -4.49 11.17
CA VAL A 62 2.22 -5.85 11.61
C VAL A 62 2.32 -5.99 13.13
N SER A 63 1.68 -7.02 13.69
CA SER A 63 1.79 -7.29 15.13
C SER A 63 3.22 -7.69 15.52
N ARG A 64 3.61 -7.47 16.78
CA ARG A 64 4.95 -7.78 17.30
C ARG A 64 5.44 -9.19 16.93
N ARG A 65 4.56 -10.19 16.98
CA ARG A 65 4.89 -11.59 16.62
C ARG A 65 5.27 -11.79 15.15
N HIS A 66 4.92 -10.85 14.28
CA HIS A 66 5.18 -10.92 12.84
C HIS A 66 6.29 -9.97 12.38
N GLN A 67 6.83 -9.13 13.27
CA GLN A 67 7.84 -8.12 12.89
C GLN A 67 9.11 -8.73 12.29
N ALA A 68 9.57 -9.87 12.80
CA ALA A 68 10.74 -10.58 12.24
C ALA A 68 10.52 -11.04 10.78
N ASN A 69 9.25 -11.24 10.38
CA ASN A 69 8.89 -11.66 9.02
C ASN A 69 8.38 -10.49 8.16
N ALA A 70 8.39 -9.26 8.66
CA ALA A 70 7.77 -8.13 7.98
C ALA A 70 8.37 -7.83 6.60
N TYR A 71 9.62 -8.20 6.39
CA TYR A 71 10.36 -8.00 5.14
C TYR A 71 10.45 -9.27 4.27
N ALA A 72 9.74 -10.35 4.63
CA ALA A 72 9.54 -11.48 3.74
C ALA A 72 8.52 -11.09 2.64
N ASN A 73 8.76 -11.52 1.40
CA ASN A 73 7.89 -11.23 0.26
C ASN A 73 6.62 -12.11 0.27
N ARG A 74 5.83 -12.01 1.32
CA ARG A 74 4.58 -12.75 1.54
C ARG A 74 3.56 -11.92 2.33
N PRO A 75 2.26 -12.26 2.26
CA PRO A 75 1.24 -11.65 3.10
C PRO A 75 1.43 -12.08 4.57
N LEU A 76 0.99 -11.23 5.51
CA LEU A 76 1.01 -11.50 6.95
C LEU A 76 -0.33 -11.10 7.59
N PRO A 77 -0.82 -11.83 8.62
CA PRO A 77 -2.06 -11.50 9.30
C PRO A 77 -1.99 -10.15 10.03
N ILE A 78 -3.07 -9.36 9.92
CA ILE A 78 -3.25 -8.08 10.64
C ILE A 78 -4.44 -8.11 11.62
N GLY A 79 -5.12 -9.24 11.72
CA GLY A 79 -6.35 -9.43 12.49
C GLY A 79 -7.61 -9.34 11.62
N TYR A 80 -8.76 -9.63 12.21
CA TYR A 80 -10.08 -9.59 11.56
C TYR A 80 -10.17 -10.44 10.27
N GLY A 81 -9.39 -11.52 10.16
CA GLY A 81 -9.30 -12.33 8.94
C GLY A 81 -8.58 -11.63 7.78
N GLN A 82 -7.99 -10.45 8.01
CA GLN A 82 -7.31 -9.65 6.99
C GLN A 82 -5.79 -9.81 7.05
N THR A 83 -5.13 -9.44 5.95
CA THR A 83 -3.67 -9.49 5.82
C THR A 83 -3.11 -8.17 5.30
N ILE A 84 -1.86 -7.86 5.67
CA ILE A 84 -1.04 -6.97 4.87
C ILE A 84 -0.60 -7.72 3.61
N SER A 85 -0.79 -7.13 2.45
CA SER A 85 -0.50 -7.77 1.15
C SER A 85 0.98 -8.11 1.00
N GLN A 86 1.27 -9.13 0.18
CA GLN A 86 2.63 -9.44 -0.27
C GLN A 86 3.29 -8.18 -0.88
N PRO A 87 4.54 -7.86 -0.53
CA PRO A 87 5.23 -6.68 -1.05
C PRO A 87 5.29 -6.60 -2.57
N TYR A 88 5.49 -7.72 -3.27
CA TYR A 88 5.43 -7.77 -4.73
C TYR A 88 4.05 -7.32 -5.27
N ILE A 89 2.94 -7.78 -4.67
CA ILE A 89 1.58 -7.37 -5.07
C ILE A 89 1.36 -5.88 -4.83
N VAL A 90 1.85 -5.35 -3.69
CA VAL A 90 1.83 -3.90 -3.42
C VAL A 90 2.58 -3.13 -4.52
N ALA A 91 3.79 -3.58 -4.89
CA ALA A 91 4.59 -2.96 -5.95
C ALA A 91 3.85 -3.00 -7.30
N LEU A 92 3.33 -4.17 -7.69
CA LEU A 92 2.63 -4.37 -8.96
C LEU A 92 1.38 -3.50 -9.06
N MET A 93 0.48 -3.59 -8.09
CA MET A 93 -0.78 -2.83 -8.10
C MET A 93 -0.52 -1.32 -8.11
N THR A 94 0.50 -0.86 -7.36
CA THR A 94 0.91 0.55 -7.36
C THR A 94 1.51 0.97 -8.70
N ALA A 95 2.33 0.12 -9.34
CA ALA A 95 2.94 0.41 -10.64
C ALA A 95 1.89 0.55 -11.75
N VAL A 96 0.87 -0.32 -11.76
CA VAL A 96 -0.23 -0.30 -12.74
C VAL A 96 -1.05 0.99 -12.68
N LEU A 97 -1.15 1.62 -11.52
CA LEU A 97 -1.86 2.90 -11.35
C LEU A 97 -1.15 4.08 -12.05
N GLU A 98 0.15 3.97 -12.36
CA GLU A 98 0.95 5.03 -12.99
C GLU A 98 0.80 6.41 -12.34
N LEU A 99 0.82 6.44 -11.02
CA LEU A 99 0.59 7.66 -10.23
C LEU A 99 1.57 8.78 -10.58
N LYS A 100 1.04 10.00 -10.58
CA LYS A 100 1.79 11.27 -10.62
C LYS A 100 1.69 11.95 -9.25
N PRO A 101 2.62 12.83 -8.87
CA PRO A 101 2.56 13.53 -7.57
C PRO A 101 1.25 14.27 -7.32
N CYS A 102 0.61 14.81 -8.35
CA CYS A 102 -0.67 15.53 -8.26
C CYS A 102 -1.90 14.60 -8.31
N SER A 103 -1.75 13.30 -8.50
CA SER A 103 -2.88 12.37 -8.61
C SER A 103 -3.73 12.40 -7.34
N LYS A 104 -5.06 12.41 -7.54
CA LYS A 104 -6.04 12.14 -6.50
C LYS A 104 -6.36 10.64 -6.54
N VAL A 105 -6.10 9.95 -5.45
CA VAL A 105 -6.18 8.48 -5.35
C VAL A 105 -7.21 8.08 -4.32
N LEU A 106 -8.09 7.16 -4.69
CA LEU A 106 -8.97 6.46 -3.76
C LEU A 106 -8.46 5.04 -3.53
N GLU A 107 -8.23 4.69 -2.28
CA GLU A 107 -7.99 3.32 -1.83
C GLU A 107 -9.26 2.76 -1.17
N VAL A 108 -9.64 1.55 -1.55
CA VAL A 108 -10.71 0.78 -0.94
C VAL A 108 -10.12 -0.41 -0.21
N GLY A 109 -10.16 -0.38 1.13
CA GLY A 109 -9.54 -1.35 2.02
C GLY A 109 -8.24 -0.83 2.63
N THR A 110 -8.31 0.10 3.59
CA THR A 110 -7.15 0.64 4.31
C THR A 110 -6.34 -0.46 5.00
N GLY A 111 -7.03 -1.44 5.60
CA GLY A 111 -6.41 -2.52 6.36
C GLY A 111 -5.52 -1.99 7.49
N CYS A 112 -4.23 -2.34 7.46
CA CYS A 112 -3.25 -1.80 8.41
C CYS A 112 -2.69 -0.42 8.00
N GLY A 113 -2.99 0.09 6.81
CA GLY A 113 -2.51 1.36 6.28
C GLY A 113 -1.18 1.31 5.53
N TYR A 114 -0.60 0.13 5.28
CA TYR A 114 0.67 0.02 4.58
C TYR A 114 0.58 0.48 3.12
N GLN A 115 -0.42 -0.02 2.38
CA GLN A 115 -0.66 0.42 1.00
C GLN A 115 -1.03 1.90 0.95
N THR A 116 -1.79 2.39 1.93
CA THR A 116 -2.11 3.83 2.08
C THR A 116 -0.84 4.68 2.20
N ALA A 117 0.14 4.23 3.00
CA ALA A 117 1.45 4.90 3.13
C ALA A 117 2.20 4.90 1.79
N VAL A 118 2.20 3.77 1.04
CA VAL A 118 2.84 3.69 -0.28
C VAL A 118 2.22 4.70 -1.26
N LEU A 119 0.90 4.80 -1.28
CA LEU A 119 0.19 5.78 -2.11
C LEU A 119 0.56 7.21 -1.70
N ALA A 120 0.68 7.49 -0.39
CA ALA A 120 1.02 8.82 0.12
C ALA A 120 2.48 9.25 -0.12
N GLU A 121 3.40 8.31 -0.38
CA GLU A 121 4.76 8.63 -0.86
C GLU A 121 4.76 9.04 -2.34
N LEU A 122 3.74 8.66 -3.11
CA LEU A 122 3.69 8.83 -4.56
C LEU A 122 2.68 9.90 -5.03
N ALA A 123 1.66 10.19 -4.21
CA ALA A 123 0.60 11.12 -4.53
C ALA A 123 0.26 12.00 -3.33
N THR A 124 -0.09 13.27 -3.59
CA THR A 124 -0.38 14.25 -2.52
C THR A 124 -1.81 14.19 -2.00
N ASN A 125 -2.74 13.59 -2.75
CA ASN A 125 -4.17 13.57 -2.44
C ASN A 125 -4.65 12.13 -2.30
N VAL A 126 -4.49 11.53 -1.12
CA VAL A 126 -4.90 10.16 -0.83
C VAL A 126 -6.16 10.14 0.02
N PHE A 127 -7.14 9.37 -0.45
CA PHE A 127 -8.39 9.04 0.21
C PHE A 127 -8.40 7.53 0.45
N THR A 128 -8.84 7.09 1.63
CA THR A 128 -8.89 5.66 1.96
C THR A 128 -10.16 5.32 2.75
N ILE A 129 -10.77 4.19 2.41
CA ILE A 129 -12.00 3.70 3.03
C ILE A 129 -11.75 2.34 3.65
N GLU A 130 -12.20 2.16 4.90
CA GLU A 130 -12.13 0.88 5.61
C GLU A 130 -13.49 0.56 6.26
N VAL A 131 -13.93 -0.67 6.09
CA VAL A 131 -15.21 -1.13 6.65
C VAL A 131 -15.07 -1.60 8.09
N VAL A 132 -13.91 -2.14 8.46
CA VAL A 132 -13.63 -2.61 9.83
C VAL A 132 -13.15 -1.45 10.68
N SER A 133 -13.99 -0.97 11.58
CA SER A 133 -13.73 0.24 12.41
C SER A 133 -12.42 0.17 13.19
N ASP A 134 -12.10 -0.99 13.77
CA ASP A 134 -10.86 -1.16 14.53
C ASP A 134 -9.61 -1.08 13.66
N LEU A 135 -9.66 -1.62 12.42
CA LEU A 135 -8.57 -1.46 11.46
C LEU A 135 -8.43 -0.01 11.02
N ALA A 136 -9.54 0.66 10.67
CA ALA A 136 -9.56 2.07 10.29
C ALA A 136 -8.88 2.94 11.36
N ASN A 137 -9.30 2.80 12.63
CA ASN A 137 -8.77 3.58 13.74
C ASN A 137 -7.27 3.29 13.99
N ARG A 138 -6.85 2.02 13.95
CA ARG A 138 -5.44 1.64 14.13
C ARG A 138 -4.57 2.18 13.01
N ALA A 139 -5.02 2.04 11.76
CA ALA A 139 -4.30 2.53 10.59
C ALA A 139 -4.14 4.05 10.62
N GLN A 140 -5.21 4.79 10.89
CA GLN A 140 -5.19 6.24 11.00
C GLN A 140 -4.20 6.73 12.08
N ASN A 141 -4.28 6.15 13.28
CA ASN A 141 -3.37 6.49 14.38
C ASN A 141 -1.90 6.16 14.06
N LEU A 142 -1.64 5.02 13.41
CA LEU A 142 -0.30 4.62 13.01
C LEU A 142 0.26 5.56 11.95
N LEU A 143 -0.51 5.82 10.89
CA LEU A 143 -0.10 6.70 9.80
C LEU A 143 0.17 8.12 10.29
N TYR A 144 -0.68 8.65 11.20
CA TYR A 144 -0.44 9.95 11.81
C TYR A 144 0.89 9.98 12.60
N ARG A 145 1.18 8.95 13.42
CA ARG A 145 2.46 8.84 14.15
C ARG A 145 3.67 8.75 13.23
N LEU A 146 3.51 8.12 12.06
CA LEU A 146 4.56 8.02 11.05
C LEU A 146 4.73 9.30 10.20
N GLY A 147 3.90 10.34 10.46
CA GLY A 147 3.99 11.63 9.80
C GLY A 147 3.13 11.79 8.55
N TYR A 148 2.27 10.82 8.23
CA TYR A 148 1.31 10.91 7.13
C TYR A 148 0.06 11.67 7.57
N THR A 149 0.13 13.01 7.61
CA THR A 149 -0.93 13.87 8.15
C THR A 149 -1.94 14.37 7.11
N LYS A 150 -1.73 14.08 5.82
CA LYS A 150 -2.54 14.59 4.70
C LYS A 150 -3.43 13.52 4.03
N ILE A 151 -3.66 12.40 4.70
CA ILE A 151 -4.52 11.33 4.21
C ILE A 151 -5.95 11.59 4.68
N ASN A 152 -6.92 11.43 3.79
CA ASN A 152 -8.35 11.49 4.10
C ASN A 152 -8.87 10.10 4.41
N PHE A 153 -9.41 9.90 5.61
CA PHE A 153 -9.93 8.61 6.06
C PHE A 153 -11.46 8.63 6.13
N ARG A 154 -12.07 7.53 5.68
CA ARG A 154 -13.50 7.27 5.85
C ARG A 154 -13.71 5.84 6.34
N GLN A 155 -14.51 5.69 7.39
CA GLN A 155 -15.06 4.39 7.77
C GLN A 155 -16.33 4.15 6.99
N GLY A 156 -16.44 3.00 6.31
CA GLY A 156 -17.66 2.68 5.55
C GLY A 156 -17.47 1.56 4.54
N ASN A 157 -18.55 1.29 3.79
CA ASN A 157 -18.52 0.33 2.71
C ASN A 157 -17.81 0.93 1.48
N GLY A 158 -16.62 0.40 1.19
CA GLY A 158 -15.80 0.87 0.07
C GLY A 158 -16.41 0.65 -1.31
N ARG A 159 -17.40 -0.25 -1.46
CA ARG A 159 -18.13 -0.43 -2.74
C ARG A 159 -18.87 0.84 -3.17
N ASN A 160 -19.22 1.72 -2.24
CA ASN A 160 -19.89 2.98 -2.53
C ASN A 160 -18.92 4.07 -3.01
N GLY A 161 -17.61 3.86 -2.85
CA GLY A 161 -16.59 4.86 -3.13
C GLY A 161 -16.74 6.11 -2.24
N TRP A 162 -16.35 7.25 -2.80
CA TRP A 162 -16.40 8.54 -2.12
C TRP A 162 -16.80 9.65 -3.10
N SER A 163 -18.05 9.64 -3.51
CA SER A 163 -18.61 10.49 -4.58
C SER A 163 -18.40 11.98 -4.36
N GLU A 164 -18.41 12.44 -3.08
CA GLU A 164 -18.21 13.84 -2.72
C GLU A 164 -16.80 14.36 -3.09
N HIS A 165 -15.87 13.42 -3.34
CA HIS A 165 -14.49 13.73 -3.74
C HIS A 165 -14.13 13.23 -5.15
N ALA A 166 -15.09 12.66 -5.89
CA ALA A 166 -14.87 12.28 -7.28
C ALA A 166 -14.65 13.55 -8.17
N PRO A 167 -14.01 13.41 -9.35
CA PRO A 167 -13.40 12.20 -9.87
C PRO A 167 -12.02 11.90 -9.27
N PHE A 168 -11.58 10.63 -9.37
CA PHE A 168 -10.27 10.14 -8.95
C PHE A 168 -9.43 9.75 -10.17
N GLN A 169 -8.17 10.19 -10.24
CA GLN A 169 -7.23 9.78 -11.28
C GLN A 169 -6.80 8.32 -11.11
N ALA A 170 -6.87 7.80 -9.89
CA ALA A 170 -6.57 6.41 -9.62
C ALA A 170 -7.50 5.85 -8.53
N ILE A 171 -7.95 4.60 -8.71
CA ILE A 171 -8.69 3.84 -7.69
C ILE A 171 -8.00 2.51 -7.47
N LEU A 172 -7.63 2.21 -6.24
CA LEU A 172 -7.03 0.95 -5.83
C LEU A 172 -7.96 0.20 -4.88
N VAL A 173 -8.39 -0.99 -5.29
CA VAL A 173 -9.14 -1.90 -4.42
C VAL A 173 -8.18 -2.96 -3.88
N THR A 174 -7.96 -2.99 -2.57
CA THR A 174 -7.00 -3.90 -1.93
C THR A 174 -7.61 -5.22 -1.44
N ALA A 175 -8.94 -5.34 -1.54
CA ALA A 175 -9.69 -6.55 -1.22
C ALA A 175 -10.19 -7.22 -2.50
N ALA A 176 -10.22 -8.56 -2.53
CA ALA A 176 -10.80 -9.29 -3.65
C ALA A 176 -12.28 -8.93 -3.85
N SER A 177 -12.69 -8.78 -5.10
CA SER A 177 -14.05 -8.50 -5.49
C SER A 177 -14.54 -9.54 -6.50
N GLU A 178 -15.79 -9.97 -6.40
CA GLU A 178 -16.37 -10.89 -7.39
C GLU A 178 -16.54 -10.26 -8.77
N ASN A 179 -16.70 -8.94 -8.81
CA ASN A 179 -16.92 -8.17 -10.03
C ASN A 179 -16.30 -6.78 -9.91
N VAL A 180 -16.09 -6.12 -11.04
CA VAL A 180 -15.68 -4.71 -11.07
C VAL A 180 -16.80 -3.85 -10.49
N PRO A 181 -16.57 -3.07 -9.41
CA PRO A 181 -17.61 -2.23 -8.81
C PRO A 181 -17.93 -1.03 -9.71
N LEU A 182 -19.07 -1.05 -10.41
CA LEU A 182 -19.46 0.01 -11.34
C LEU A 182 -19.54 1.39 -10.66
N THR A 183 -19.98 1.45 -9.40
CA THR A 183 -19.99 2.69 -8.61
C THR A 183 -18.61 3.34 -8.49
N LEU A 184 -17.53 2.54 -8.49
CA LEU A 184 -16.16 3.05 -8.48
C LEU A 184 -15.73 3.49 -9.89
N VAL A 185 -16.21 2.79 -10.93
CA VAL A 185 -15.97 3.20 -12.33
C VAL A 185 -16.57 4.58 -12.58
N ASP A 186 -17.79 4.85 -12.09
CA ASP A 186 -18.47 6.15 -12.22
C ASP A 186 -17.74 7.30 -11.49
N GLN A 187 -16.84 6.96 -10.56
CA GLN A 187 -16.03 7.93 -9.81
C GLN A 187 -14.59 8.06 -10.34
N LEU A 188 -14.25 7.32 -11.39
CA LEU A 188 -12.96 7.41 -12.05
C LEU A 188 -12.94 8.61 -13.00
N ASP A 189 -11.81 9.31 -13.06
CA ASP A 189 -11.61 10.40 -14.01
C ASP A 189 -11.50 9.86 -15.45
N LEU A 190 -11.74 10.71 -16.44
CA LEU A 190 -11.38 10.41 -17.84
C LEU A 190 -9.88 10.07 -17.87
N ASP A 191 -9.52 8.98 -18.52
CA ASP A 191 -8.15 8.44 -18.53
C ASP A 191 -7.63 7.97 -17.17
N GLY A 192 -8.49 7.91 -16.14
CA GLY A 192 -8.16 7.37 -14.82
C GLY A 192 -7.94 5.86 -14.86
N ARG A 193 -7.22 5.34 -13.87
CA ARG A 193 -6.88 3.90 -13.76
C ARG A 193 -7.48 3.29 -12.52
N MET A 194 -8.08 2.12 -12.66
CA MET A 194 -8.54 1.33 -11.53
C MET A 194 -7.83 -0.03 -11.53
N VAL A 195 -7.38 -0.43 -10.34
CA VAL A 195 -6.82 -1.76 -10.08
C VAL A 195 -7.68 -2.45 -9.04
N VAL A 196 -8.23 -3.60 -9.42
CA VAL A 196 -9.08 -4.42 -8.57
C VAL A 196 -8.74 -5.89 -8.78
N PRO A 197 -8.44 -6.67 -7.72
CA PRO A 197 -8.27 -8.11 -7.82
C PRO A 197 -9.64 -8.80 -7.91
N ILE A 198 -9.80 -9.67 -8.92
CA ILE A 198 -11.02 -10.46 -9.18
C ILE A 198 -10.70 -11.93 -9.02
#